data_f2aa4aa7dedf4f38819b7dff31e22e74
#
_entry.id   f2aa4aa7dedf4f38819b7dff31e22e74
#
_cell.length_a   1.000
_cell.length_b   1.000
_cell.length_c   1.000
_cell.angle_alpha   90.00
_cell.angle_beta   90.00
_cell.angle_gamma   90.00
#
_symmetry.space_group_name_H-M   'P 1'
#
loop_
_entity.id
_entity.type
_entity.pdbx_description
1 polymer ?
#
loop_
_entity_poly.entity_id
_entity_poly.type
_entity_poly.pdbx_seq_one_letter_code
_entity_poly.pdbx_strand_id
1 'polypeptide(L)'
;MLFRSLCTSDDLHHWTCQQPIYAPHASMSAYECPDMFFMNGWWYLVFSQFTDRFATCYRMSRSPRGPWIRPQVDTFDARAFYAAKTGTDGVHRYLYGWNPSKTQNTWGFNPDQYPGYDYNTWDWGGSMIVHELWQREDGTLAVKPVPALSQALTVRNDVRWKPMNGSWQVSEEGLAVQTPGVYAEILSRNEVPETAELKFTFSFTEGTQRVGLALQVDEDFANGYYFYFDPKRQRVEFKGPLRMFEQGGWTFPFDVELERPLSLKPNQTYQVRLFVDETVMCLYVNDEVALTTRGYDLHNRSFALVVDDGSAKFSPVQLTTPPAQKG
;
A
#
# COMPACT_ATOMS: atom_id res chain seq x y z
N MET A 1 23.04 -3.76 -14.30
CA MET A 1 23.43 -2.56 -15.03
C MET A 1 22.25 -1.59 -15.05
N LEU A 2 22.06 -0.53 -14.66
CA LEU A 2 22.82 0.56 -14.60
C LEU A 2 22.45 1.74 -15.41
N PHE A 3 21.61 2.36 -14.95
CA PHE A 3 21.21 3.73 -15.06
C PHE A 3 22.42 4.69 -15.05
N ARG A 4 23.28 4.56 -16.04
CA ARG A 4 24.56 5.29 -16.07
C ARG A 4 24.79 6.12 -17.32
N SER A 5 23.87 6.10 -18.29
CA SER A 5 24.08 6.83 -19.54
C SER A 5 22.87 7.69 -19.85
N LEU A 6 23.13 8.90 -20.29
CA LEU A 6 22.16 9.76 -20.95
C LEU A 6 22.54 9.81 -22.44
N CYS A 7 21.61 9.45 -23.30
CA CYS A 7 21.77 9.63 -24.74
C CYS A 7 20.67 10.55 -25.27
N THR A 8 20.98 11.42 -26.16
CA THR A 8 20.03 12.32 -26.82
C THR A 8 20.07 12.12 -28.33
N SER A 9 18.96 12.33 -29.00
CA SER A 9 18.81 12.26 -30.44
C SER A 9 17.75 13.25 -30.89
N ASP A 10 17.96 13.86 -32.04
CA ASP A 10 17.00 14.74 -32.70
C ASP A 10 16.15 13.99 -33.75
N ASP A 11 16.58 12.80 -34.16
CA ASP A 11 15.97 12.04 -35.26
C ASP A 11 15.63 10.58 -34.91
N LEU A 12 15.95 10.13 -33.67
CA LEU A 12 15.82 8.77 -33.20
C LEU A 12 16.73 7.73 -33.90
N HIS A 13 17.59 8.16 -34.80
CA HIS A 13 18.56 7.32 -35.52
C HIS A 13 19.99 7.59 -35.08
N HIS A 14 20.32 8.85 -34.83
CA HIS A 14 21.67 9.26 -34.41
C HIS A 14 21.61 9.67 -32.93
N TRP A 15 22.42 9.01 -32.12
CA TRP A 15 22.41 9.18 -30.67
C TRP A 15 23.75 9.70 -30.16
N THR A 16 23.70 10.73 -29.32
CA THR A 16 24.87 11.24 -28.61
C THR A 16 24.79 10.85 -27.15
N CYS A 17 25.78 10.08 -26.69
CA CYS A 17 25.89 9.70 -25.27
C CYS A 17 26.58 10.80 -24.48
N GLN A 18 26.03 11.10 -23.32
CA GLN A 18 26.48 12.16 -22.42
C GLN A 18 26.81 11.56 -21.02
N GLN A 19 27.36 12.42 -20.16
CA GLN A 19 27.55 12.05 -18.76
C GLN A 19 26.18 11.74 -18.08
N PRO A 20 26.15 10.78 -17.17
CA PRO A 20 24.95 10.48 -16.41
C PRO A 20 24.43 11.69 -15.64
N ILE A 21 23.12 11.90 -15.65
CA ILE A 21 22.48 12.97 -14.87
C ILE A 21 22.25 12.58 -13.41
N TYR A 22 22.23 11.28 -13.12
CA TYR A 22 22.05 10.71 -11.78
C TYR A 22 22.63 9.32 -11.73
N ALA A 23 23.68 9.10 -10.98
CA ALA A 23 24.34 7.80 -10.88
C ALA A 23 24.99 7.59 -9.50
N PRO A 24 24.20 7.59 -8.42
CA PRO A 24 24.75 7.27 -7.11
C PRO A 24 25.17 5.80 -7.05
N HIS A 25 26.05 5.49 -6.12
CA HIS A 25 26.48 4.12 -5.90
C HIS A 25 25.31 3.26 -5.42
N ALA A 26 25.05 2.16 -6.10
CA ALA A 26 24.14 1.11 -5.66
C ALA A 26 24.96 0.00 -5.02
N SER A 27 24.83 -0.18 -3.72
CA SER A 27 25.69 -1.08 -2.94
C SER A 27 25.52 -2.56 -3.27
N MET A 28 24.37 -2.98 -3.82
CA MET A 28 24.08 -4.40 -4.00
C MET A 28 23.72 -4.80 -5.42
N SER A 29 23.06 -3.95 -6.21
CA SER A 29 22.58 -4.34 -7.53
C SER A 29 22.39 -3.16 -8.49
N ALA A 30 21.15 -2.72 -8.76
CA ALA A 30 20.89 -1.80 -9.86
C ALA A 30 19.83 -0.74 -9.54
N TYR A 31 19.91 0.36 -10.28
CA TYR A 31 18.80 1.27 -10.51
C TYR A 31 18.21 0.94 -11.89
N GLU A 32 16.90 0.81 -11.97
CA GLU A 32 16.21 0.29 -13.14
C GLU A 32 15.02 1.16 -13.51
N CYS A 33 14.48 0.94 -14.70
CA CYS A 33 13.21 1.52 -15.17
C CYS A 33 13.12 3.04 -15.03
N PRO A 34 14.12 3.81 -15.49
CA PRO A 34 14.09 5.27 -15.37
C PRO A 34 12.92 5.87 -16.14
N ASP A 35 12.31 6.88 -15.56
CA ASP A 35 11.29 7.70 -16.19
C ASP A 35 11.45 9.14 -15.72
N MET A 36 11.47 10.08 -16.66
CA MET A 36 11.69 11.49 -16.36
C MET A 36 10.57 12.34 -16.94
N PHE A 37 9.99 13.19 -16.10
CA PHE A 37 8.94 14.11 -16.51
C PHE A 37 9.01 15.46 -15.79
N PHE A 38 8.34 16.43 -16.38
CA PHE A 38 8.15 17.75 -15.78
C PHE A 38 6.72 17.95 -15.34
N MET A 39 6.53 18.51 -14.14
CA MET A 39 5.22 18.84 -13.61
C MET A 39 5.32 20.05 -12.66
N ASN A 40 4.52 21.08 -12.91
CA ASN A 40 4.37 22.27 -12.06
C ASN A 40 5.70 22.84 -11.53
N GLY A 41 6.65 23.09 -12.44
CA GLY A 41 7.92 23.74 -12.11
C GLY A 41 9.01 22.83 -11.57
N TRP A 42 8.78 21.52 -11.52
CA TRP A 42 9.75 20.53 -11.08
C TRP A 42 9.96 19.43 -12.13
N TRP A 43 11.19 19.00 -12.26
CA TRP A 43 11.59 17.78 -12.94
C TRP A 43 11.60 16.64 -11.93
N TYR A 44 11.09 15.50 -12.33
CA TYR A 44 11.07 14.27 -11.56
C TYR A 44 11.77 13.17 -12.32
N LEU A 45 12.56 12.40 -11.59
CA LEU A 45 13.21 11.21 -12.07
C LEU A 45 12.71 10.04 -11.22
N VAL A 46 11.84 9.24 -11.79
CA VAL A 46 11.33 8.01 -11.20
C VAL A 46 12.22 6.85 -11.60
N PHE A 47 12.49 5.93 -10.72
CA PHE A 47 13.27 4.74 -10.99
C PHE A 47 12.98 3.66 -9.93
N SER A 48 13.27 2.42 -10.27
CA SER A 48 13.19 1.30 -9.34
C SER A 48 14.58 0.96 -8.81
N GLN A 49 14.64 0.66 -7.53
CA GLN A 49 15.88 0.39 -6.83
C GLN A 49 15.93 -1.10 -6.48
N PHE A 50 16.64 -1.86 -7.31
CA PHE A 50 16.89 -3.28 -7.09
C PHE A 50 18.03 -3.45 -6.08
N THR A 51 17.72 -3.21 -4.83
CA THR A 51 18.59 -3.35 -3.66
C THR A 51 17.79 -3.93 -2.51
N ASP A 52 18.29 -3.84 -1.29
CA ASP A 52 17.55 -4.14 -0.05
C ASP A 52 16.21 -3.38 0.07
N ARG A 53 16.06 -2.24 -0.58
CA ARG A 53 14.82 -1.47 -0.57
C ARG A 53 13.73 -2.06 -1.46
N PHE A 54 14.09 -2.65 -2.59
CA PHE A 54 13.19 -3.21 -3.59
C PHE A 54 11.92 -2.38 -3.81
N ALA A 55 12.07 -1.15 -4.23
CA ALA A 55 10.98 -0.18 -4.31
C ALA A 55 11.16 0.78 -5.49
N THR A 56 10.05 1.32 -5.97
CA THR A 56 10.05 2.46 -6.91
C THR A 56 10.23 3.75 -6.13
N CYS A 57 11.25 4.50 -6.51
CA CYS A 57 11.67 5.74 -5.87
C CYS A 57 11.63 6.92 -6.84
N TYR A 58 11.75 8.15 -6.31
CA TYR A 58 11.91 9.32 -7.16
C TYR A 58 12.93 10.32 -6.60
N ARG A 59 13.37 11.18 -7.51
CA ARG A 59 14.14 12.38 -7.21
C ARG A 59 13.47 13.58 -7.87
N MET A 60 13.72 14.77 -7.35
CA MET A 60 13.16 16.00 -7.86
C MET A 60 14.26 17.06 -8.07
N SER A 61 14.07 17.93 -9.06
CA SER A 61 15.01 19.00 -9.40
C SER A 61 14.32 20.15 -10.10
N ARG A 62 14.93 21.33 -10.06
CA ARG A 62 14.51 22.48 -10.88
C ARG A 62 15.07 22.43 -12.31
N SER A 63 15.97 21.49 -12.59
CA SER A 63 16.61 21.32 -13.89
C SER A 63 16.60 19.85 -14.31
N PRO A 64 16.42 19.53 -15.62
CA PRO A 64 16.49 18.15 -16.10
C PRO A 64 17.87 17.51 -15.93
N ARG A 65 18.89 18.29 -15.62
CA ARG A 65 20.26 17.83 -15.37
C ARG A 65 20.63 17.77 -13.89
N GLY A 66 19.70 18.06 -12.99
CA GLY A 66 19.96 18.16 -11.56
C GLY A 66 20.44 19.57 -11.12
N PRO A 67 20.94 19.75 -9.90
CA PRO A 67 21.14 18.70 -8.91
C PRO A 67 19.81 18.05 -8.47
N TRP A 68 19.86 16.73 -8.21
CA TRP A 68 18.71 15.95 -7.84
C TRP A 68 18.56 15.89 -6.33
N ILE A 69 17.40 16.29 -5.84
CA ILE A 69 17.02 16.27 -4.41
C ILE A 69 16.32 14.95 -4.12
N ARG A 70 16.72 14.31 -3.04
CA ARG A 70 16.02 13.18 -2.45
C ARG A 70 15.04 13.68 -1.38
N PRO A 71 13.71 13.51 -1.57
CA PRO A 71 12.75 13.81 -0.53
C PRO A 71 12.91 12.89 0.70
N GLN A 72 12.38 13.31 1.83
CA GLN A 72 12.40 12.49 3.04
C GLN A 72 11.69 11.16 2.82
N VAL A 73 10.51 11.19 2.20
CA VAL A 73 9.79 10.01 1.71
C VAL A 73 9.91 10.01 0.19
N ASP A 74 10.77 9.15 -0.35
CA ASP A 74 11.14 9.11 -1.76
C ASP A 74 10.57 7.91 -2.51
N THR A 75 9.56 7.25 -1.92
CA THR A 75 8.85 6.10 -2.50
C THR A 75 7.35 6.42 -2.61
N PHE A 76 6.66 5.76 -3.51
CA PHE A 76 5.24 5.96 -3.76
C PHE A 76 4.37 4.97 -3.01
N ASP A 77 4.84 3.74 -2.88
CA ASP A 77 4.18 2.63 -2.24
C ASP A 77 5.19 1.86 -1.37
N ALA A 78 4.77 0.78 -0.74
CA ALA A 78 5.65 -0.10 0.02
C ALA A 78 6.68 -0.80 -0.90
N ARG A 79 7.64 -1.46 -0.30
CA ARG A 79 8.50 -2.40 -1.04
C ARG A 79 7.60 -3.44 -1.72
N ALA A 80 8.08 -4.00 -2.84
CA ALA A 80 7.33 -4.84 -3.76
C ALA A 80 6.47 -4.10 -4.80
N PHE A 81 6.14 -2.82 -4.66
CA PHE A 81 5.67 -2.02 -5.80
C PHE A 81 6.88 -1.59 -6.63
N TYR A 82 7.00 -2.15 -7.84
CA TYR A 82 8.26 -2.12 -8.58
C TYR A 82 8.09 -1.82 -10.07
N ALA A 83 9.22 -1.46 -10.72
CA ALA A 83 9.37 -1.21 -12.15
C ALA A 83 8.41 -0.16 -12.72
N ALA A 84 8.02 0.82 -11.90
CA ALA A 84 6.98 1.75 -12.30
C ALA A 84 7.44 2.75 -13.37
N LYS A 85 6.48 3.10 -14.22
CA LYS A 85 6.54 4.15 -15.23
C LYS A 85 5.37 5.09 -15.06
N THR A 86 5.50 6.31 -15.57
CA THR A 86 4.41 7.27 -15.54
C THR A 86 3.81 7.50 -16.92
N GLY A 87 2.53 7.88 -16.94
CA GLY A 87 1.82 8.32 -18.13
C GLY A 87 0.86 9.45 -17.78
N THR A 88 0.42 10.22 -18.77
CA THR A 88 -0.54 11.31 -18.57
C THR A 88 -1.58 11.31 -19.68
N ASP A 89 -2.81 11.67 -19.31
CA ASP A 89 -3.90 11.95 -20.24
C ASP A 89 -4.01 13.46 -20.58
N GLY A 90 -3.04 14.26 -20.12
CA GLY A 90 -3.01 15.71 -20.26
C GLY A 90 -3.60 16.47 -19.06
N VAL A 91 -4.37 15.81 -18.20
CA VAL A 91 -4.97 16.37 -16.98
C VAL A 91 -4.41 15.70 -15.74
N HIS A 92 -4.40 14.38 -15.75
CA HIS A 92 -3.90 13.56 -14.65
C HIS A 92 -2.61 12.87 -15.04
N ARG A 93 -1.80 12.54 -14.06
CA ARG A 93 -0.65 11.69 -14.24
C ARG A 93 -0.83 10.42 -13.44
N TYR A 94 -0.50 9.31 -14.06
CA TYR A 94 -0.63 7.98 -13.49
C TYR A 94 0.73 7.32 -13.33
N LEU A 95 0.87 6.52 -12.30
CA LEU A 95 2.05 5.71 -12.02
C LEU A 95 1.65 4.23 -12.14
N TYR A 96 2.25 3.53 -13.09
CA TYR A 96 1.99 2.13 -13.40
C TYR A 96 3.17 1.29 -12.92
N GLY A 97 2.95 0.45 -11.95
CA GLY A 97 3.94 -0.49 -11.44
C GLY A 97 3.34 -1.87 -11.27
N TRP A 98 4.14 -2.84 -10.99
CA TRP A 98 3.64 -4.16 -10.64
C TRP A 98 3.63 -4.38 -9.14
N ASN A 99 2.68 -5.19 -8.67
CA ASN A 99 2.72 -5.80 -7.35
C ASN A 99 3.06 -7.28 -7.54
N PRO A 100 4.27 -7.73 -7.12
CA PRO A 100 4.71 -9.09 -7.37
C PRO A 100 3.80 -10.11 -6.74
N SER A 101 3.75 -11.28 -7.36
CA SER A 101 3.14 -12.47 -6.77
C SER A 101 4.06 -13.07 -5.71
N LYS A 102 3.50 -13.98 -4.90
CA LYS A 102 4.23 -14.83 -3.96
C LYS A 102 4.07 -16.29 -4.38
N THR A 103 4.57 -16.62 -5.55
CA THR A 103 4.62 -18.00 -6.04
C THR A 103 5.85 -18.71 -5.49
N GLN A 104 5.97 -20.00 -5.71
CA GLN A 104 7.18 -20.71 -5.25
C GLN A 104 8.43 -20.13 -5.92
N ASN A 105 9.48 -19.92 -5.15
CA ASN A 105 10.82 -19.39 -5.47
C ASN A 105 11.46 -19.88 -6.78
N THR A 106 10.73 -19.93 -7.84
CA THR A 106 11.23 -20.25 -9.17
C THR A 106 11.30 -18.94 -9.95
N TRP A 107 12.44 -18.63 -10.48
CA TRP A 107 12.67 -17.55 -11.43
C TRP A 107 11.84 -17.72 -12.73
N GLY A 108 10.70 -18.36 -12.66
CA GLY A 108 9.87 -18.71 -13.77
C GLY A 108 8.50 -18.01 -13.70
N PHE A 109 8.19 -17.28 -14.73
CA PHE A 109 6.93 -16.57 -14.97
C PHE A 109 5.74 -17.50 -15.27
N ASN A 110 5.51 -18.52 -14.49
CA ASN A 110 4.35 -19.37 -14.69
C ASN A 110 3.48 -19.42 -13.43
N PRO A 111 2.67 -18.35 -13.20
CA PRO A 111 1.81 -18.27 -12.03
C PRO A 111 0.75 -19.38 -11.99
N ASP A 112 0.40 -19.97 -13.15
CA ASP A 112 -0.64 -21.00 -13.24
C ASP A 112 -0.17 -22.37 -12.73
N GLN A 113 1.14 -22.60 -12.59
CA GLN A 113 1.68 -23.88 -12.12
C GLN A 113 1.88 -23.95 -10.62
N TYR A 114 1.94 -22.80 -9.92
CA TYR A 114 2.24 -22.72 -8.50
C TYR A 114 1.30 -21.77 -7.81
N PRO A 115 0.39 -22.25 -6.97
CA PRO A 115 -0.46 -21.37 -6.17
C PRO A 115 0.43 -20.49 -5.29
N GLY A 116 0.07 -19.21 -5.17
CA GLY A 116 0.73 -18.29 -4.24
C GLY A 116 0.40 -18.66 -2.79
N TYR A 117 1.33 -18.38 -1.90
CA TYR A 117 1.18 -18.57 -0.46
C TYR A 117 1.74 -17.38 0.31
N ASP A 118 1.15 -17.06 1.43
CA ASP A 118 1.53 -15.89 2.23
C ASP A 118 2.97 -15.95 2.77
N TYR A 119 3.51 -17.13 2.99
CA TYR A 119 4.87 -17.33 3.49
C TYR A 119 5.95 -17.36 2.41
N ASN A 120 5.57 -17.37 1.13
CA ASN A 120 6.54 -17.29 0.05
C ASN A 120 7.14 -15.89 -0.04
N THR A 121 8.36 -15.82 -0.55
CA THR A 121 9.01 -14.55 -0.89
C THR A 121 8.36 -13.91 -2.10
N TRP A 122 8.50 -12.60 -2.22
CA TRP A 122 8.09 -11.86 -3.41
C TRP A 122 8.86 -12.33 -4.64
N ASP A 123 8.11 -12.56 -5.71
CA ASP A 123 8.61 -13.03 -6.99
C ASP A 123 8.64 -11.89 -8.04
N TRP A 124 9.11 -12.16 -9.24
CA TRP A 124 9.02 -11.25 -10.37
C TRP A 124 7.63 -11.28 -10.99
N GLY A 125 7.21 -10.13 -11.52
CA GLY A 125 5.94 -10.00 -12.20
C GLY A 125 4.77 -9.97 -11.22
N GLY A 126 3.56 -10.00 -11.72
CA GLY A 126 2.33 -9.94 -10.95
C GLY A 126 1.32 -8.98 -11.57
N SER A 127 0.34 -8.53 -10.78
CA SER A 127 -0.69 -7.62 -11.27
C SER A 127 -0.15 -6.20 -11.43
N MET A 128 -0.58 -5.53 -12.49
CA MET A 128 -0.33 -4.10 -12.65
C MET A 128 -1.19 -3.31 -11.66
N ILE A 129 -0.54 -2.48 -10.87
CA ILE A 129 -1.17 -1.52 -9.98
C ILE A 129 -1.02 -0.13 -10.57
N VAL A 130 -2.08 0.65 -10.52
CA VAL A 130 -2.11 2.02 -11.03
C VAL A 130 -2.47 2.98 -9.91
N HIS A 131 -1.62 3.95 -9.67
CA HIS A 131 -1.91 5.08 -8.79
C HIS A 131 -2.10 6.34 -9.63
N GLU A 132 -2.99 7.23 -9.19
CA GLU A 132 -2.96 8.61 -9.65
C GLU A 132 -1.88 9.37 -8.86
N LEU A 133 -0.97 10.00 -9.59
CA LEU A 133 0.15 10.74 -9.04
C LEU A 133 -0.22 12.23 -8.96
N TRP A 134 0.04 12.86 -7.82
CA TRP A 134 -0.17 14.27 -7.66
C TRP A 134 0.98 14.92 -6.87
N GLN A 135 1.09 16.24 -6.98
CA GLN A 135 2.17 17.01 -6.40
C GLN A 135 1.65 17.84 -5.22
N ARG A 136 2.34 17.77 -4.08
CA ARG A 136 2.11 18.65 -2.93
C ARG A 136 2.67 20.06 -3.20
N GLU A 137 2.30 21.02 -2.37
CA GLU A 137 2.74 22.41 -2.47
C GLU A 137 4.26 22.58 -2.42
N ASP A 138 4.95 21.73 -1.65
CA ASP A 138 6.41 21.72 -1.54
C ASP A 138 7.12 21.07 -2.74
N GLY A 139 6.36 20.57 -3.71
CA GLY A 139 6.85 19.86 -4.87
C GLY A 139 7.03 18.36 -4.65
N THR A 140 6.88 17.82 -3.45
CA THR A 140 6.94 16.38 -3.24
C THR A 140 5.74 15.66 -3.86
N LEU A 141 5.92 14.39 -4.22
CA LEU A 141 4.88 13.60 -4.86
C LEU A 141 4.11 12.74 -3.85
N ALA A 142 2.84 12.56 -4.15
CA ALA A 142 1.93 11.69 -3.44
C ALA A 142 1.10 10.86 -4.41
N VAL A 143 0.46 9.82 -3.91
CA VAL A 143 -0.38 8.92 -4.71
C VAL A 143 -1.75 8.74 -4.07
N LYS A 144 -2.75 8.60 -4.93
CA LYS A 144 -4.13 8.30 -4.56
C LYS A 144 -4.72 7.26 -5.51
N PRO A 145 -5.86 6.65 -5.14
CA PRO A 145 -6.53 5.71 -6.05
C PRO A 145 -7.03 6.44 -7.29
N VAL A 146 -6.97 5.77 -8.44
CA VAL A 146 -7.57 6.31 -9.67
C VAL A 146 -9.09 6.36 -9.53
N PRO A 147 -9.75 7.44 -9.98
CA PRO A 147 -11.20 7.61 -9.80
C PRO A 147 -12.04 6.46 -10.36
N ALA A 148 -11.58 5.83 -11.43
CA ALA A 148 -12.27 4.71 -12.08
C ALA A 148 -12.50 3.52 -11.14
N LEU A 149 -11.63 3.28 -10.16
CA LEU A 149 -11.80 2.20 -9.18
C LEU A 149 -13.09 2.38 -8.38
N SER A 150 -13.28 3.54 -7.76
CA SER A 150 -14.51 3.80 -6.99
C SER A 150 -15.75 3.93 -7.87
N GLN A 151 -15.60 4.36 -9.12
CA GLN A 151 -16.71 4.41 -10.07
C GLN A 151 -17.19 3.01 -10.48
N ALA A 152 -16.32 2.02 -10.45
CA ALA A 152 -16.66 0.62 -10.71
C ALA A 152 -17.35 -0.06 -9.51
N LEU A 153 -17.19 0.46 -8.29
CA LEU A 153 -17.66 -0.14 -7.04
C LEU A 153 -18.87 0.67 -6.50
N THR A 154 -20.04 0.44 -7.06
CA THR A 154 -21.23 1.29 -6.83
C THR A 154 -22.27 0.70 -5.90
N VAL A 155 -22.23 -0.60 -5.62
CA VAL A 155 -23.21 -1.25 -4.75
C VAL A 155 -22.78 -1.10 -3.30
N ARG A 156 -23.58 -0.39 -2.51
CA ARG A 156 -23.35 -0.23 -1.06
C ARG A 156 -23.88 -1.43 -0.33
N ASN A 157 -23.10 -1.91 0.63
CA ASN A 157 -23.44 -3.01 1.51
C ASN A 157 -23.51 -2.50 2.95
N ASP A 158 -24.57 -2.84 3.66
CA ASP A 158 -24.72 -2.51 5.07
C ASP A 158 -23.72 -3.29 5.90
N VAL A 159 -22.94 -2.61 6.73
CA VAL A 159 -21.97 -3.23 7.63
C VAL A 159 -22.60 -3.38 9.00
N ARG A 160 -22.66 -4.62 9.49
CA ARG A 160 -23.12 -4.96 10.83
C ARG A 160 -21.96 -5.39 11.69
N TRP A 161 -21.99 -5.02 12.95
CA TRP A 161 -20.88 -5.22 13.87
C TRP A 161 -21.21 -6.21 14.98
N LYS A 162 -20.20 -6.95 15.42
CA LYS A 162 -20.18 -7.84 16.57
C LYS A 162 -18.99 -7.45 17.45
N PRO A 163 -19.18 -6.74 18.59
CA PRO A 163 -18.11 -6.54 19.55
C PRO A 163 -17.57 -7.88 20.07
N MET A 164 -16.24 -8.03 20.04
CA MET A 164 -15.56 -9.24 20.52
C MET A 164 -14.84 -8.94 21.83
N ASN A 165 -14.05 -7.87 21.86
CA ASN A 165 -13.36 -7.37 23.03
C ASN A 165 -13.51 -5.86 23.15
N GLY A 166 -13.51 -5.34 24.39
CA GLY A 166 -13.61 -3.92 24.67
C GLY A 166 -15.03 -3.39 24.70
N SER A 167 -15.19 -2.18 25.20
CA SER A 167 -16.48 -1.50 25.36
C SER A 167 -16.76 -0.62 24.16
N TRP A 168 -17.22 -1.19 23.07
CA TRP A 168 -17.57 -0.50 21.84
C TRP A 168 -18.91 0.22 21.95
N GLN A 169 -18.92 1.47 21.54
CA GLN A 169 -20.12 2.23 21.25
C GLN A 169 -20.35 2.20 19.73
N VAL A 170 -21.46 1.64 19.31
CA VAL A 170 -21.85 1.52 17.89
C VAL A 170 -23.10 2.35 17.68
N SER A 171 -23.04 3.30 16.75
CA SER A 171 -24.16 4.17 16.39
C SER A 171 -24.20 4.41 14.87
N GLU A 172 -25.21 5.14 14.40
CA GLU A 172 -25.27 5.59 13.00
C GLU A 172 -24.17 6.59 12.63
N GLU A 173 -23.62 7.29 13.63
CA GLU A 173 -22.54 8.26 13.45
C GLU A 173 -21.15 7.57 13.36
N GLY A 174 -21.05 6.28 13.74
CA GLY A 174 -19.82 5.50 13.68
C GLY A 174 -19.58 4.66 14.92
N LEU A 175 -18.31 4.35 15.16
CA LEU A 175 -17.86 3.51 16.25
C LEU A 175 -16.86 4.26 17.13
N ALA A 176 -16.92 4.01 18.42
CA ALA A 176 -15.94 4.52 19.37
C ALA A 176 -15.59 3.46 20.41
N VAL A 177 -14.34 3.46 20.84
CA VAL A 177 -13.87 2.58 21.89
C VAL A 177 -12.82 3.28 22.77
N GLN A 178 -12.84 2.94 24.04
CA GLN A 178 -11.83 3.35 24.98
C GLN A 178 -11.32 2.10 25.71
N THR A 179 -10.03 1.84 25.63
CA THR A 179 -9.43 0.58 26.08
C THR A 179 -8.00 0.79 26.64
N PRO A 180 -7.84 1.64 27.68
CA PRO A 180 -6.52 1.89 28.27
C PRO A 180 -5.96 0.63 28.93
N GLY A 181 -4.71 0.27 28.58
CA GLY A 181 -4.00 -0.87 29.14
C GLY A 181 -4.46 -2.25 28.63
N VAL A 182 -5.39 -2.30 27.68
CA VAL A 182 -5.86 -3.54 27.04
C VAL A 182 -6.08 -3.32 25.54
N TYR A 183 -6.64 -4.31 24.84
CA TYR A 183 -7.01 -4.19 23.44
C TYR A 183 -8.52 -4.30 23.25
N ALA A 184 -9.00 -3.80 22.11
CA ALA A 184 -10.38 -3.91 21.72
C ALA A 184 -10.49 -4.37 20.27
N GLU A 185 -11.49 -5.21 20.01
CA GLU A 185 -11.77 -5.80 18.71
C GLU A 185 -13.26 -5.79 18.43
N ILE A 186 -13.61 -5.37 17.22
CA ILE A 186 -14.99 -5.44 16.73
C ILE A 186 -14.99 -6.05 15.33
N LEU A 187 -15.73 -7.14 15.18
CA LEU A 187 -15.81 -7.93 13.98
C LEU A 187 -17.00 -7.48 13.12
N SER A 188 -16.81 -7.38 11.81
CA SER A 188 -17.96 -7.25 10.90
C SER A 188 -18.71 -8.59 10.82
N ARG A 189 -20.02 -8.52 10.57
CA ARG A 189 -20.81 -9.70 10.20
C ARG A 189 -20.81 -9.96 8.70
N ASN A 190 -20.11 -9.12 7.96
CA ASN A 190 -19.92 -9.24 6.53
C ASN A 190 -18.58 -9.93 6.27
N GLU A 191 -18.56 -10.87 5.36
CA GLU A 191 -17.32 -11.37 4.78
C GLU A 191 -16.69 -10.29 3.91
N VAL A 192 -15.37 -10.37 3.73
CA VAL A 192 -14.65 -9.52 2.78
C VAL A 192 -14.95 -10.02 1.37
N PRO A 193 -15.60 -9.21 0.51
CA PRO A 193 -15.85 -9.62 -0.88
C PRO A 193 -14.55 -9.77 -1.67
N GLU A 194 -14.56 -10.58 -2.72
CA GLU A 194 -13.42 -10.75 -3.63
C GLU A 194 -12.98 -9.43 -4.27
N THR A 195 -13.95 -8.58 -4.61
CA THR A 195 -13.68 -7.24 -5.15
C THR A 195 -14.50 -6.21 -4.38
N ALA A 196 -13.83 -5.28 -3.69
CA ALA A 196 -14.49 -4.31 -2.83
C ALA A 196 -13.64 -3.06 -2.56
N GLU A 197 -14.31 -1.99 -2.13
CA GLU A 197 -13.69 -0.86 -1.42
C GLU A 197 -14.25 -0.79 0.01
N LEU A 198 -13.36 -0.75 0.98
CA LEU A 198 -13.64 -0.35 2.36
C LEU A 198 -13.17 1.09 2.54
N LYS A 199 -14.09 1.97 2.98
CA LYS A 199 -13.79 3.39 3.19
C LYS A 199 -14.31 3.85 4.54
N PHE A 200 -13.45 4.50 5.32
CA PHE A 200 -13.79 5.09 6.61
C PHE A 200 -12.78 6.17 7.00
N THR A 201 -13.08 6.90 8.07
CA THR A 201 -12.10 7.74 8.75
C THR A 201 -11.89 7.24 10.16
N PHE A 202 -10.70 7.49 10.71
CA PHE A 202 -10.45 7.27 12.13
C PHE A 202 -9.68 8.43 12.75
N SER A 203 -9.81 8.54 14.06
CA SER A 203 -8.97 9.38 14.92
C SER A 203 -8.66 8.62 16.21
N PHE A 204 -7.61 9.01 16.90
CA PHE A 204 -7.18 8.38 18.14
C PHE A 204 -6.71 9.44 19.13
N THR A 205 -6.70 9.11 20.43
CA THR A 205 -6.22 10.00 21.49
C THR A 205 -4.74 9.79 21.76
N GLU A 206 -4.13 10.76 22.43
CA GLU A 206 -2.74 10.62 22.90
C GLU A 206 -2.60 9.36 23.79
N GLY A 207 -1.47 8.66 23.65
CA GLY A 207 -1.18 7.42 24.37
C GLY A 207 -1.70 6.16 23.67
N THR A 208 -2.56 6.28 22.65
CA THR A 208 -2.99 5.11 21.87
C THR A 208 -1.81 4.43 21.19
N GLN A 209 -1.65 3.13 21.42
CA GLN A 209 -0.52 2.38 20.91
C GLN A 209 -0.65 2.09 19.42
N ARG A 210 -1.81 1.54 19.00
CA ARG A 210 -2.10 1.24 17.59
C ARG A 210 -3.60 1.28 17.32
N VAL A 211 -3.91 1.64 16.08
CA VAL A 211 -5.24 1.46 15.48
C VAL A 211 -5.07 0.54 14.29
N GLY A 212 -5.99 -0.37 14.03
CA GLY A 212 -5.85 -1.32 12.93
C GLY A 212 -7.14 -1.64 12.21
N LEU A 213 -6.96 -2.04 10.95
CA LEU A 213 -7.93 -2.73 10.12
C LEU A 213 -7.40 -4.13 9.85
N ALA A 214 -8.20 -5.14 10.19
CA ALA A 214 -7.89 -6.53 9.92
C ALA A 214 -8.85 -7.08 8.86
N LEU A 215 -8.33 -7.88 7.94
CA LEU A 215 -9.09 -8.55 6.90
C LEU A 215 -8.95 -10.06 7.02
N GLN A 216 -9.95 -10.77 6.55
CA GLN A 216 -9.97 -12.23 6.52
C GLN A 216 -9.73 -12.84 7.92
N VAL A 217 -10.35 -12.23 8.94
CA VAL A 217 -10.27 -12.69 10.32
C VAL A 217 -11.48 -13.52 10.69
N ASP A 218 -11.28 -14.50 11.57
CA ASP A 218 -12.29 -15.27 12.23
C ASP A 218 -12.58 -14.75 13.66
N GLU A 219 -13.47 -15.42 14.37
CA GLU A 219 -13.93 -14.94 15.69
C GLU A 219 -12.87 -15.03 16.78
N ASP A 220 -11.85 -15.84 16.62
CA ASP A 220 -10.75 -15.99 17.60
C ASP A 220 -9.55 -15.07 17.30
N PHE A 221 -9.55 -14.36 16.16
CA PHE A 221 -8.47 -13.48 15.69
C PHE A 221 -7.11 -14.18 15.62
N ALA A 222 -7.09 -15.49 15.52
CA ALA A 222 -5.87 -16.27 15.47
C ALA A 222 -5.04 -15.97 14.20
N ASN A 223 -5.74 -15.67 13.10
CA ASN A 223 -5.14 -15.34 11.83
C ASN A 223 -5.87 -14.18 11.15
N GLY A 224 -5.17 -13.43 10.31
CA GLY A 224 -5.72 -12.32 9.55
C GLY A 224 -4.65 -11.54 8.81
N TYR A 225 -5.07 -10.60 7.97
CA TYR A 225 -4.23 -9.61 7.32
C TYR A 225 -4.43 -8.28 8.02
N TYR A 226 -3.40 -7.77 8.71
CA TYR A 226 -3.52 -6.60 9.56
C TYR A 226 -2.80 -5.40 8.96
N PHE A 227 -3.54 -4.30 8.80
CA PHE A 227 -2.99 -2.97 8.57
C PHE A 227 -3.02 -2.20 9.89
N TYR A 228 -1.85 -1.95 10.47
CA TYR A 228 -1.72 -1.22 11.72
C TYR A 228 -1.20 0.19 11.48
N PHE A 229 -1.84 1.16 12.10
CA PHE A 229 -1.40 2.53 12.20
C PHE A 229 -0.68 2.68 13.55
N ASP A 230 0.63 2.88 13.51
CA ASP A 230 1.50 2.96 14.70
C ASP A 230 1.96 4.40 14.95
N PRO A 231 1.31 5.15 15.87
CA PRO A 231 1.66 6.53 16.16
C PRO A 231 3.08 6.70 16.75
N LYS A 232 3.57 5.71 17.47
CA LYS A 232 4.92 5.76 18.06
C LYS A 232 6.00 5.65 17.00
N ARG A 233 5.79 4.79 16.01
CA ARG A 233 6.74 4.58 14.91
C ARG A 233 6.47 5.45 13.70
N GLN A 234 5.38 6.23 13.71
CA GLN A 234 4.99 7.14 12.62
C GLN A 234 4.91 6.43 11.28
N ARG A 235 4.13 5.33 11.24
CA ARG A 235 3.98 4.51 10.04
C ARG A 235 2.65 3.76 10.01
N VAL A 236 2.25 3.36 8.81
CA VAL A 236 1.33 2.25 8.59
C VAL A 236 2.15 1.01 8.23
N GLU A 237 1.77 -0.12 8.79
CA GLU A 237 2.43 -1.41 8.58
C GLU A 237 1.42 -2.50 8.22
N PHE A 238 1.87 -3.47 7.43
CA PHE A 238 1.12 -4.66 7.09
C PHE A 238 1.78 -5.89 7.72
N LYS A 239 0.94 -6.76 8.30
CA LYS A 239 1.33 -8.06 8.84
C LYS A 239 0.40 -9.13 8.29
N GLY A 240 1.00 -10.15 7.73
CA GLY A 240 0.30 -11.37 7.33
C GLY A 240 0.02 -12.32 8.49
N PRO A 241 -0.55 -13.49 8.21
CA PRO A 241 -0.86 -14.51 9.20
C PRO A 241 0.38 -14.99 9.97
N LEU A 242 0.21 -15.23 11.26
CA LEU A 242 1.24 -15.84 12.09
C LEU A 242 1.37 -17.34 11.80
N ARG A 243 2.56 -17.79 11.41
CA ARG A 243 2.84 -19.21 11.12
C ARG A 243 3.97 -19.73 11.99
N MET A 244 3.65 -20.00 13.23
CA MET A 244 4.67 -20.40 14.21
C MET A 244 5.17 -21.82 14.05
N PHE A 245 4.46 -22.72 13.34
CA PHE A 245 4.70 -24.16 13.48
C PHE A 245 4.67 -24.97 12.18
N GLU A 246 4.38 -24.40 11.04
CA GLU A 246 4.07 -25.17 9.83
C GLU A 246 5.26 -25.81 9.13
N GLN A 247 6.51 -25.49 9.45
CA GLN A 247 7.69 -26.06 8.78
C GLN A 247 8.79 -26.59 9.70
N GLY A 248 8.42 -27.02 10.90
CA GLY A 248 9.38 -27.73 11.77
C GLY A 248 10.53 -26.88 12.33
N GLY A 249 10.43 -25.55 12.24
CA GLY A 249 11.42 -24.61 12.73
C GLY A 249 10.79 -23.36 13.32
N TRP A 250 11.45 -22.76 14.30
CA TRP A 250 11.13 -21.45 14.81
C TRP A 250 11.55 -20.42 13.76
N THR A 251 10.63 -20.00 12.91
CA THR A 251 10.79 -18.75 12.18
C THR A 251 10.24 -17.64 13.06
N PHE A 252 10.90 -16.49 13.09
CA PHE A 252 10.39 -15.32 13.81
C PHE A 252 9.31 -14.66 12.95
N PRO A 253 8.02 -14.99 13.14
CA PRO A 253 6.93 -14.49 12.28
C PRO A 253 6.46 -13.10 12.68
N PHE A 254 7.23 -12.41 13.50
CA PHE A 254 6.85 -11.12 14.10
C PHE A 254 7.36 -9.91 13.32
N ASP A 255 8.07 -10.14 12.22
CA ASP A 255 8.54 -9.07 11.37
C ASP A 255 7.38 -8.40 10.65
N VAL A 256 7.46 -7.07 10.56
CA VAL A 256 6.57 -6.29 9.71
C VAL A 256 6.89 -6.61 8.26
N GLU A 257 5.92 -7.15 7.55
CA GLU A 257 6.14 -7.56 6.17
C GLU A 257 6.35 -6.35 5.25
N LEU A 258 5.47 -5.35 5.37
CA LEU A 258 5.52 -4.11 4.61
C LEU A 258 5.21 -2.91 5.52
N GLU A 259 5.79 -1.77 5.20
CA GLU A 259 5.54 -0.53 5.94
C GLU A 259 5.64 0.72 5.06
N ARG A 260 4.95 1.78 5.49
CA ARG A 260 5.06 3.11 4.90
C ARG A 260 5.17 4.17 5.99
N PRO A 261 6.10 5.14 5.85
CA PRO A 261 6.10 6.32 6.70
C PRO A 261 4.76 7.05 6.59
N LEU A 262 4.20 7.40 7.74
CA LEU A 262 2.94 8.12 7.86
C LEU A 262 2.97 8.97 9.12
N SER A 263 2.76 10.28 8.98
CA SER A 263 2.66 11.16 10.14
C SER A 263 1.32 10.94 10.84
N LEU A 264 1.37 10.42 12.05
CA LEU A 264 0.21 10.11 12.90
C LEU A 264 0.22 11.00 14.14
N LYS A 265 -0.75 11.90 14.26
CA LYS A 265 -0.91 12.81 15.38
C LYS A 265 -2.22 12.53 16.11
N PRO A 266 -2.24 12.57 17.46
CA PRO A 266 -3.46 12.44 18.23
C PRO A 266 -4.49 13.49 17.83
N ASN A 267 -5.78 13.12 17.91
CA ASN A 267 -6.93 13.97 17.60
C ASN A 267 -7.01 14.49 16.17
N GLN A 268 -6.17 14.00 15.27
CA GLN A 268 -6.30 14.24 13.84
C GLN A 268 -7.12 13.12 13.20
N THR A 269 -7.91 13.47 12.20
CA THR A 269 -8.68 12.51 11.40
C THR A 269 -7.88 12.02 10.21
N TYR A 270 -7.87 10.71 10.01
CA TYR A 270 -7.23 10.02 8.89
C TYR A 270 -8.28 9.33 8.04
N GLN A 271 -8.26 9.59 6.75
CA GLN A 271 -9.11 8.88 5.79
C GLN A 271 -8.40 7.59 5.36
N VAL A 272 -9.11 6.49 5.40
CA VAL A 272 -8.65 5.18 4.93
C VAL A 272 -9.53 4.72 3.79
N ARG A 273 -8.89 4.26 2.72
CA ARG A 273 -9.52 3.58 1.60
C ARG A 273 -8.73 2.31 1.31
N LEU A 274 -9.38 1.18 1.38
CA LEU A 274 -8.77 -0.11 1.06
C LEU A 274 -9.52 -0.74 -0.10
N PHE A 275 -8.82 -1.00 -1.17
CA PHE A 275 -9.31 -1.78 -2.30
C PHE A 275 -8.83 -3.21 -2.17
N VAL A 276 -9.75 -4.14 -2.35
CA VAL A 276 -9.48 -5.58 -2.43
C VAL A 276 -9.87 -6.03 -3.83
N ASP A 277 -9.00 -6.82 -4.45
CA ASP A 277 -9.26 -7.48 -5.73
C ASP A 277 -8.57 -8.85 -5.72
N GLU A 278 -9.37 -9.87 -5.42
CA GLU A 278 -8.90 -11.23 -5.15
C GLU A 278 -7.77 -11.25 -4.10
N THR A 279 -6.54 -11.51 -4.55
CA THR A 279 -5.36 -11.55 -3.66
C THR A 279 -4.75 -10.18 -3.38
N VAL A 280 -5.08 -9.17 -4.17
CA VAL A 280 -4.49 -7.84 -4.06
C VAL A 280 -5.23 -7.00 -3.03
N MET A 281 -4.49 -6.37 -2.15
CA MET A 281 -4.99 -5.39 -1.19
C MET A 281 -4.19 -4.10 -1.34
N CYS A 282 -4.86 -2.99 -1.65
CA CYS A 282 -4.23 -1.69 -1.81
C CYS A 282 -4.85 -0.67 -0.85
N LEU A 283 -4.12 -0.34 0.19
CA LEU A 283 -4.51 0.66 1.18
C LEU A 283 -4.03 2.04 0.77
N TYR A 284 -4.91 3.04 0.90
CA TYR A 284 -4.56 4.44 0.80
C TYR A 284 -4.93 5.18 2.10
N VAL A 285 -4.06 6.09 2.52
CA VAL A 285 -4.29 6.97 3.66
C VAL A 285 -4.22 8.43 3.22
N ASN A 286 -5.27 9.20 3.49
CA ASN A 286 -5.41 10.62 3.16
C ASN A 286 -5.22 10.96 1.67
N ASP A 287 -5.38 9.98 0.77
CA ASP A 287 -5.04 10.12 -0.65
C ASP A 287 -3.59 10.60 -0.89
N GLU A 288 -2.67 10.21 0.01
CA GLU A 288 -1.25 10.61 -0.03
C GLU A 288 -0.29 9.43 0.03
N VAL A 289 -0.63 8.40 0.77
CA VAL A 289 0.24 7.25 1.04
C VAL A 289 -0.47 5.99 0.60
N ALA A 290 0.22 5.17 -0.20
CA ALA A 290 -0.25 3.84 -0.59
C ALA A 290 0.57 2.75 0.10
N LEU A 291 -0.08 1.62 0.40
CA LEU A 291 0.53 0.36 0.80
C LEU A 291 -0.18 -0.78 0.08
N THR A 292 0.43 -1.31 -0.95
CA THR A 292 -0.08 -2.43 -1.73
C THR A 292 0.56 -3.73 -1.30
N THR A 293 -0.24 -4.77 -1.14
CA THR A 293 0.17 -6.10 -0.71
C THR A 293 -0.69 -7.19 -1.34
N ARG A 294 -0.43 -8.45 -0.98
CA ARG A 294 -1.23 -9.61 -1.35
C ARG A 294 -1.50 -10.51 -0.15
N GLY A 295 -2.66 -11.16 -0.17
CA GLY A 295 -3.02 -12.25 0.70
C GLY A 295 -3.54 -13.45 -0.10
N TYR A 296 -3.09 -14.65 0.24
CA TYR A 296 -3.39 -15.87 -0.52
C TYR A 296 -4.15 -16.91 0.29
N ASP A 297 -3.86 -17.04 1.58
CA ASP A 297 -4.27 -18.24 2.34
C ASP A 297 -5.58 -18.08 3.08
N LEU A 298 -6.02 -16.84 3.31
CA LEU A 298 -7.23 -16.57 4.07
C LEU A 298 -8.30 -15.97 3.17
N HIS A 299 -9.47 -16.62 3.13
CA HIS A 299 -10.60 -16.24 2.30
C HIS A 299 -11.93 -16.42 3.04
N ASN A 300 -12.98 -15.76 2.54
CA ASN A 300 -14.37 -15.94 3.02
C ASN A 300 -14.53 -15.70 4.53
N ARG A 301 -13.80 -14.74 5.06
CA ARG A 301 -13.84 -14.34 6.47
C ARG A 301 -14.18 -12.86 6.59
N SER A 302 -14.43 -12.45 7.79
CA SER A 302 -14.83 -11.10 8.14
C SER A 302 -13.65 -10.10 8.07
N PHE A 303 -13.97 -8.83 8.20
CA PHE A 303 -13.01 -7.79 8.54
C PHE A 303 -13.30 -7.23 9.92
N ALA A 304 -12.32 -6.59 10.54
CA ALA A 304 -12.43 -6.07 11.89
C ALA A 304 -11.69 -4.74 12.05
N LEU A 305 -12.13 -3.97 13.05
CA LEU A 305 -11.37 -2.84 13.56
C LEU A 305 -10.77 -3.22 14.91
N VAL A 306 -9.51 -2.84 15.12
CA VAL A 306 -8.76 -3.17 16.33
C VAL A 306 -8.12 -1.92 16.90
N VAL A 307 -8.03 -1.83 18.24
CA VAL A 307 -7.37 -0.75 18.95
C VAL A 307 -6.57 -1.35 20.09
N ASP A 308 -5.28 -1.04 20.12
CA ASP A 308 -4.39 -1.45 21.20
C ASP A 308 -4.12 -0.27 22.12
N ASP A 309 -4.40 -0.45 23.41
CA ASP A 309 -4.07 0.46 24.51
C ASP A 309 -4.33 1.93 24.17
N GLY A 310 -5.55 2.38 24.38
CA GLY A 310 -5.92 3.77 24.16
C GLY A 310 -7.38 3.98 23.76
N SER A 311 -7.63 4.94 22.89
CA SER A 311 -8.97 5.28 22.43
C SER A 311 -8.98 5.65 20.97
N ALA A 312 -9.99 5.21 20.25
CA ALA A 312 -10.20 5.57 18.86
C ALA A 312 -11.68 5.79 18.53
N LYS A 313 -11.89 6.58 17.50
CA LYS A 313 -13.20 6.80 16.86
C LYS A 313 -13.08 6.49 15.39
N PHE A 314 -14.13 5.91 14.84
CA PHE A 314 -14.24 5.58 13.43
C PHE A 314 -15.56 6.13 12.88
N SER A 315 -15.54 6.70 11.67
CA SER A 315 -16.79 6.96 10.95
C SER A 315 -17.50 5.64 10.61
N PRO A 316 -18.75 5.67 10.17
CA PRO A 316 -19.35 4.49 9.57
C PRO A 316 -18.46 3.94 8.45
N VAL A 317 -18.21 2.62 8.47
CA VAL A 317 -17.45 1.95 7.41
C VAL A 317 -18.36 1.75 6.21
N GLN A 318 -17.96 2.29 5.07
CA GLN A 318 -18.62 2.08 3.80
C GLN A 318 -17.96 0.88 3.10
N LEU A 319 -18.77 -0.13 2.80
CA LEU A 319 -18.36 -1.28 2.00
C LEU A 319 -19.07 -1.19 0.64
N THR A 320 -18.31 -1.06 -0.43
CA THR A 320 -18.85 -1.03 -1.79
C THR A 320 -18.28 -2.14 -2.64
N THR A 321 -19.12 -2.70 -3.51
CA THR A 321 -18.78 -3.79 -4.42
C THR A 321 -19.17 -3.44 -5.86
N PRO A 322 -18.66 -4.14 -6.88
CA PRO A 322 -19.14 -3.98 -8.24
C PRO A 322 -20.61 -4.37 -8.36
N PRO A 323 -21.34 -3.82 -9.32
CA PRO A 323 -22.70 -4.32 -9.66
C PRO A 323 -22.61 -5.76 -10.15
N ALA A 324 -23.65 -6.54 -9.85
CA ALA A 324 -23.74 -7.91 -10.38
C ALA A 324 -23.59 -7.88 -11.91
N GLN A 325 -22.70 -8.69 -12.42
CA GLN A 325 -22.58 -8.87 -13.88
C GLN A 325 -23.92 -9.42 -14.39
N LYS A 326 -24.53 -8.71 -15.32
CA LYS A 326 -25.65 -9.26 -16.06
C LYS A 326 -25.12 -10.39 -16.95
N GLY A 327 -25.43 -11.62 -16.56
CA GLY A 327 -25.13 -12.82 -17.33
C GLY A 327 -25.82 -12.80 -18.73
#